data_addfd39d4929ef3a67dced15b4c94a7f
#
_entry.id   addfd39d4929ef3a67dced15b4c94a7f
#
_cell.length_a   1.000
_cell.length_b   1.000
_cell.length_c   1.000
_cell.angle_alpha   90.00
_cell.angle_beta   90.00
_cell.angle_gamma   90.00
#
_symmetry.space_group_name_H-M   'P 1'
#
loop_
_entity.id
_entity.type
_entity.pdbx_description
1 polymer ?
#
loop_
_entity_poly.entity_id
_entity_poly.type
_entity_poly.pdbx_seq_one_letter_code
_entity_poly.pdbx_strand_id
1 'polypeptide(L)'
;MTAITIVGNLTDSPELRFTAAGKAVANFTVAVSKRIRDGNEWKDGPSSFYRCSLWDQAAENMTESLTKGQRVIVVGEIAQRSFETNSGEKRSVFEVTASEVGPSLKWATAKIEKTGATKPKKPADDPWNAAPADDTEAPF
;
A
#
# COMPACT_ATOMS: atom_id res chain seq x y z
N MET A 1 1.58 -5.93 -19.50
CA MET A 1 1.49 -5.42 -18.15
C MET A 1 0.04 -5.38 -17.74
N THR A 2 -0.28 -5.99 -16.65
CA THR A 2 -1.66 -6.05 -16.20
C THR A 2 -1.83 -5.24 -14.93
N ALA A 3 -2.49 -4.12 -15.06
CA ALA A 3 -2.69 -3.22 -13.94
C ALA A 3 -3.85 -3.71 -13.07
N ILE A 4 -3.73 -3.53 -11.78
CA ILE A 4 -4.76 -3.96 -10.87
C ILE A 4 -4.84 -2.98 -9.71
N THR A 5 -6.05 -2.77 -9.22
CA THR A 5 -6.29 -2.00 -8.02
C THR A 5 -7.03 -2.88 -7.04
N ILE A 6 -6.50 -2.97 -5.82
CA ILE A 6 -7.07 -3.83 -4.81
C ILE A 6 -7.41 -3.00 -3.60
N VAL A 7 -8.57 -3.22 -3.03
CA VAL A 7 -8.95 -2.59 -1.78
C VAL A 7 -9.34 -3.69 -0.82
N GLY A 8 -8.67 -3.77 0.30
CA GLY A 8 -8.94 -4.82 1.27
C GLY A 8 -8.17 -4.56 2.55
N ASN A 9 -8.05 -5.59 3.36
CA ASN A 9 -7.41 -5.45 4.66
C ASN A 9 -6.11 -6.25 4.72
N LEU A 10 -5.13 -5.67 5.41
CA LEU A 10 -3.87 -6.38 5.61
C LEU A 10 -4.10 -7.57 6.53
N THR A 11 -3.62 -8.74 6.11
CA THR A 11 -3.76 -9.92 6.95
C THR A 11 -2.73 -9.94 8.07
N ASP A 12 -1.59 -9.28 7.83
CA ASP A 12 -0.52 -9.17 8.81
C ASP A 12 0.16 -7.85 8.60
N SER A 13 0.98 -7.47 9.56
CA SER A 13 1.78 -6.26 9.38
C SER A 13 2.79 -6.49 8.26
N PRO A 14 3.08 -5.48 7.45
CA PRO A 14 4.03 -5.66 6.37
C PRO A 14 5.41 -6.02 6.89
N GLU A 15 6.08 -6.90 6.19
CA GLU A 15 7.40 -7.34 6.59
C GLU A 15 8.43 -6.66 5.71
N LEU A 16 9.33 -5.90 6.33
CA LEU A 16 10.35 -5.19 5.58
C LEU A 16 11.61 -6.04 5.53
N ARG A 17 12.15 -6.18 4.35
CA ARG A 17 13.39 -6.91 4.15
C ARG A 17 14.29 -6.14 3.21
N PHE A 18 15.57 -6.47 3.23
CA PHE A 18 16.52 -5.87 2.32
C PHE A 18 17.15 -6.96 1.48
N THR A 19 17.23 -6.73 0.19
CA THR A 19 17.82 -7.71 -0.70
C THR A 19 19.35 -7.66 -0.56
N ALA A 20 20.00 -8.61 -1.18
CA ALA A 20 21.46 -8.64 -1.16
C ALA A 20 22.06 -7.35 -1.72
N ALA A 21 21.34 -6.71 -2.62
CA ALA A 21 21.82 -5.46 -3.19
C ALA A 21 21.46 -4.26 -2.31
N GLY A 22 20.85 -4.49 -1.16
CA GLY A 22 20.51 -3.40 -0.27
C GLY A 22 19.19 -2.71 -0.56
N LYS A 23 18.36 -3.26 -1.42
CA LYS A 23 17.08 -2.63 -1.73
C LYS A 23 16.02 -3.06 -0.75
N ALA A 24 15.21 -2.13 -0.31
CA ALA A 24 14.13 -2.42 0.62
C ALA A 24 12.93 -2.99 -0.11
N VAL A 25 12.30 -3.99 0.47
CA VAL A 25 11.08 -4.54 -0.08
C VAL A 25 10.16 -4.89 1.09
N ALA A 26 8.91 -4.50 1.00
CA ALA A 26 7.89 -4.85 1.97
C ALA A 26 6.99 -5.89 1.35
N ASN A 27 6.81 -6.99 2.05
CA ASN A 27 5.91 -8.05 1.58
C ASN A 27 4.69 -8.05 2.46
N PHE A 28 3.54 -8.13 1.85
CA PHE A 28 2.29 -8.09 2.59
C PHE A 28 1.20 -8.80 1.80
N THR A 29 0.14 -9.17 2.48
CA THR A 29 -1.00 -9.84 1.85
C THR A 29 -2.25 -9.05 2.17
N VAL A 30 -3.07 -8.86 1.14
CA VAL A 30 -4.31 -8.12 1.28
C VAL A 30 -5.47 -9.10 1.09
N ALA A 31 -6.37 -9.14 2.05
CA ALA A 31 -7.55 -9.96 1.96
C ALA A 31 -8.69 -9.11 1.44
N VAL A 32 -9.28 -9.55 0.35
CA VAL A 32 -10.41 -8.85 -0.25
C VAL A 32 -11.62 -9.75 -0.08
N SER A 33 -12.58 -9.31 0.69
CA SER A 33 -13.77 -10.09 0.93
C SER A 33 -14.91 -9.58 0.08
N LYS A 34 -15.66 -10.52 -0.44
CA LYS A 34 -16.80 -10.17 -1.24
C LYS A 34 -17.99 -10.05 -0.31
N ARG A 35 -18.74 -8.98 -0.42
CA ARG A 35 -19.95 -8.85 0.39
C ARG A 35 -21.08 -9.49 -0.37
N ILE A 36 -21.80 -10.36 0.30
CA ILE A 36 -22.91 -11.07 -0.30
C ILE A 36 -24.17 -10.69 0.42
N ARG A 37 -25.19 -10.43 -0.35
CA ARG A 37 -26.49 -10.12 0.23
C ARG A 37 -27.30 -11.39 0.35
N ASP A 38 -27.78 -11.67 1.58
CA ASP A 38 -28.55 -12.85 1.83
C ASP A 38 -29.85 -12.34 2.45
N GLY A 39 -30.89 -12.19 1.67
CA GLY A 39 -32.13 -11.63 2.15
C GLY A 39 -31.91 -10.16 2.45
N ASN A 40 -32.16 -9.77 3.66
CA ASN A 40 -31.96 -8.40 4.07
C ASN A 40 -30.63 -8.17 4.76
N GLU A 41 -29.81 -9.19 4.83
CA GLU A 41 -28.55 -9.08 5.53
C GLU A 41 -27.38 -9.12 4.60
N TRP A 42 -26.35 -8.38 4.96
CA TRP A 42 -25.10 -8.42 4.23
C TRP A 42 -24.15 -9.26 5.06
N LYS A 43 -23.47 -10.20 4.43
CA LYS A 43 -22.46 -10.96 5.12
C LYS A 43 -21.23 -11.06 4.24
N ASP A 44 -20.14 -11.42 4.87
CA ASP A 44 -18.90 -11.57 4.15
C ASP A 44 -18.93 -12.88 3.39
N GLY A 45 -18.61 -12.81 2.13
CA GLY A 45 -18.47 -14.01 1.33
C GLY A 45 -17.03 -14.46 1.35
N PRO A 46 -16.66 -15.28 0.38
CA PRO A 46 -15.30 -15.78 0.32
C PRO A 46 -14.31 -14.65 0.17
N SER A 47 -13.13 -14.86 0.70
CA SER A 47 -12.05 -13.88 0.61
C SER A 47 -11.01 -14.33 -0.38
N SER A 48 -10.46 -13.39 -1.09
CA SER A 48 -9.33 -13.64 -1.96
C SER A 48 -8.12 -12.98 -1.33
N PHE A 49 -6.98 -13.65 -1.42
CA PHE A 49 -5.76 -13.13 -0.82
C PHE A 49 -4.76 -12.78 -1.91
N TYR A 50 -4.28 -11.56 -1.87
CA TYR A 50 -3.33 -11.09 -2.87
C TYR A 50 -2.00 -10.82 -2.21
N ARG A 51 -0.98 -11.52 -2.66
CA ARG A 51 0.37 -11.31 -2.15
C ARG A 51 1.00 -10.17 -2.91
N CYS A 52 1.50 -9.21 -2.17
CA CYS A 52 2.00 -7.97 -2.76
C CYS A 52 3.39 -7.66 -2.27
N SER A 53 4.11 -6.92 -3.10
CA SER A 53 5.41 -6.41 -2.70
C SER A 53 5.50 -4.95 -3.09
N LEU A 54 6.17 -4.17 -2.26
CA LEU A 54 6.37 -2.75 -2.49
C LEU A 54 7.85 -2.48 -2.26
N TRP A 55 8.46 -1.68 -3.11
CA TRP A 55 9.91 -1.52 -3.10
C TRP A 55 10.38 -0.14 -2.69
N ASP A 56 11.62 -0.06 -2.28
CA ASP A 56 12.38 1.17 -2.04
C ASP A 56 11.80 2.01 -0.89
N GLN A 57 11.84 3.29 -1.00
CA GLN A 57 11.40 4.17 0.09
C GLN A 57 9.93 3.94 0.46
N ALA A 58 9.11 3.61 -0.51
CA ALA A 58 7.71 3.34 -0.24
C ALA A 58 7.56 2.13 0.67
N ALA A 59 8.45 1.14 0.54
CA ALA A 59 8.40 -0.03 1.41
C ALA A 59 8.67 0.35 2.86
N GLU A 60 9.65 1.21 3.08
CA GLU A 60 9.97 1.65 4.43
C GLU A 60 8.83 2.48 5.00
N ASN A 61 8.27 3.35 4.18
CA ASN A 61 7.16 4.19 4.62
C ASN A 61 5.95 3.35 4.99
N MET A 62 5.66 2.33 4.19
CA MET A 62 4.53 1.47 4.47
C MET A 62 4.71 0.73 5.78
N THR A 63 5.89 0.22 6.01
CA THR A 63 6.16 -0.55 7.21
C THR A 63 5.99 0.29 8.47
N GLU A 64 6.31 1.56 8.38
CA GLU A 64 6.14 2.45 9.51
C GLU A 64 4.69 2.89 9.71
N SER A 65 3.91 2.87 8.66
CA SER A 65 2.59 3.47 8.69
C SER A 65 1.44 2.50 8.86
N LEU A 66 1.58 1.29 8.34
CA LEU A 66 0.45 0.38 8.26
C LEU A 66 0.70 -0.89 9.04
N THR A 67 -0.34 -1.43 9.64
CA THR A 67 -0.23 -2.63 10.44
C THR A 67 -1.37 -3.58 10.13
N LYS A 68 -1.31 -4.76 10.73
CA LYS A 68 -2.27 -5.81 10.53
C LYS A 68 -3.70 -5.31 10.72
N GLY A 69 -4.56 -5.71 9.86
CA GLY A 69 -5.99 -5.43 9.96
C GLY A 69 -6.45 -4.14 9.34
N GLN A 70 -5.51 -3.29 8.93
CA GLN A 70 -5.89 -2.00 8.38
C GLN A 70 -6.35 -2.13 6.94
N ARG A 71 -7.28 -1.28 6.56
CA ARG A 71 -7.81 -1.30 5.20
C ARG A 71 -6.92 -0.46 4.31
N VAL A 72 -6.51 -1.03 3.19
CA VAL A 72 -5.55 -0.38 2.30
C VAL A 72 -6.02 -0.41 0.86
N ILE A 73 -5.50 0.50 0.09
CA ILE A 73 -5.71 0.56 -1.35
C ILE A 73 -4.35 0.33 -1.99
N VAL A 74 -4.28 -0.64 -2.88
CA VAL A 74 -3.04 -1.01 -3.54
C VAL A 74 -3.23 -0.92 -5.04
N VAL A 75 -2.31 -0.22 -5.69
CA VAL A 75 -2.30 -0.14 -7.15
C VAL A 75 -0.99 -0.73 -7.63
N GLY A 76 -1.03 -1.57 -8.61
CA GLY A 76 0.18 -2.16 -9.14
C GLY A 76 -0.07 -3.04 -10.33
N GLU A 77 0.83 -3.99 -10.51
CA GLU A 77 0.74 -4.93 -11.63
C GLU A 77 0.66 -6.32 -11.08
N ILE A 78 -0.20 -7.13 -11.66
CA ILE A 78 -0.32 -8.52 -11.25
C ILE A 78 0.31 -9.39 -12.31
N ALA A 79 1.07 -10.37 -11.88
CA ALA A 79 1.73 -11.28 -12.79
C ALA A 79 1.76 -12.67 -12.18
N GLN A 80 1.77 -13.66 -13.04
CA GLN A 80 1.83 -15.04 -12.61
C GLN A 80 3.28 -15.48 -12.57
N ARG A 81 3.67 -16.14 -11.50
CA ARG A 81 5.00 -16.67 -11.35
C ARG A 81 4.91 -18.17 -11.16
N SER A 82 5.69 -18.92 -11.90
CA SER A 82 5.73 -20.37 -11.76
C SER A 82 6.96 -20.80 -11.01
N PHE A 83 6.85 -21.83 -10.23
CA PHE A 83 7.98 -22.37 -9.52
C PHE A 83 7.77 -23.86 -9.30
N GLU A 84 8.86 -24.55 -8.96
CA GLU A 84 8.80 -25.95 -8.70
C GLU A 84 8.92 -26.19 -7.22
N THR A 85 8.09 -27.07 -6.69
CA THR A 85 8.16 -27.40 -5.28
C THR A 85 9.23 -28.47 -5.05
N ASN A 86 9.54 -28.74 -3.81
CA ASN A 86 10.53 -29.75 -3.48
C ASN A 86 10.12 -31.11 -3.94
N SER A 87 8.85 -31.36 -4.13
CA SER A 87 8.39 -32.65 -4.60
C SER A 87 8.36 -32.72 -6.12
N GLY A 88 8.83 -31.69 -6.82
CA GLY A 88 8.87 -31.72 -8.27
C GLY A 88 7.62 -31.23 -8.95
N GLU A 89 6.66 -30.75 -8.19
CA GLU A 89 5.44 -30.25 -8.77
C GLU A 89 5.58 -28.84 -9.22
N LYS A 90 5.00 -28.50 -10.36
CA LYS A 90 5.02 -27.14 -10.81
C LYS A 90 3.82 -26.43 -10.26
N ARG A 91 4.04 -25.28 -9.68
CA ARG A 91 2.96 -24.48 -9.15
C ARG A 91 3.09 -23.07 -9.66
N SER A 92 1.96 -22.37 -9.75
CA SER A 92 2.01 -20.99 -10.14
C SER A 92 1.20 -20.17 -9.17
N VAL A 93 1.65 -18.95 -8.93
CA VAL A 93 0.95 -18.04 -8.04
C VAL A 93 0.88 -16.70 -8.73
N PHE A 94 -0.13 -15.93 -8.37
CA PHE A 94 -0.23 -14.56 -8.85
C PHE A 94 0.32 -13.67 -7.76
N GLU A 95 1.14 -12.72 -8.15
CA GLU A 95 1.72 -11.76 -7.22
C GLU A 95 1.54 -10.37 -7.76
N VAL A 96 1.38 -9.41 -6.86
CA VAL A 96 1.19 -8.02 -7.25
C VAL A 96 2.43 -7.24 -6.86
N THR A 97 3.00 -6.54 -7.83
CA THR A 97 4.08 -5.61 -7.52
C THR A 97 3.42 -4.26 -7.42
N ALA A 98 3.36 -3.73 -6.22
CA ALA A 98 2.64 -2.51 -5.98
C ALA A 98 3.45 -1.30 -6.38
N SER A 99 2.80 -0.31 -6.94
CA SER A 99 3.42 0.96 -7.20
C SER A 99 2.91 2.02 -6.22
N GLU A 100 1.69 1.86 -5.72
CA GLU A 100 1.12 2.78 -4.75
C GLU A 100 0.37 2.01 -3.70
N VAL A 101 0.55 2.39 -2.45
CA VAL A 101 -0.18 1.79 -1.35
C VAL A 101 -0.54 2.89 -0.38
N GLY A 102 -1.72 2.85 0.14
CA GLY A 102 -2.12 3.81 1.15
C GLY A 102 -3.28 3.29 1.96
N PRO A 103 -3.55 3.91 3.08
CA PRO A 103 -4.69 3.52 3.90
C PRO A 103 -5.98 4.05 3.29
N SER A 104 -7.06 3.33 3.50
CA SER A 104 -8.36 3.79 3.08
C SER A 104 -8.91 4.68 4.19
N LEU A 105 -9.44 5.82 3.84
CA LEU A 105 -10.01 6.73 4.82
C LEU A 105 -11.51 6.55 4.98
N LYS A 106 -12.01 5.45 4.46
CA LYS A 106 -13.44 5.23 4.54
C LYS A 106 -13.90 5.11 6.00
N TRP A 107 -13.11 4.47 6.84
CA TRP A 107 -13.47 4.29 8.23
C TRP A 107 -12.34 4.67 9.19
N ALA A 108 -11.37 5.41 8.72
CA ALA A 108 -10.22 5.77 9.54
C ALA A 108 -9.68 7.12 9.11
N THR A 109 -8.90 7.74 9.97
CA THR A 109 -8.21 8.96 9.63
C THR A 109 -6.73 8.68 9.58
N ALA A 110 -6.00 9.52 8.91
CA ALA A 110 -4.55 9.36 8.83
C ALA A 110 -3.89 10.73 8.85
N LYS A 111 -2.72 10.77 9.46
CA LYS A 111 -1.93 11.97 9.44
C LYS A 111 -0.76 11.70 8.54
N ILE A 112 -0.42 12.66 7.71
CA ILE A 112 0.61 12.46 6.72
C ILE A 112 1.82 13.28 7.05
N GLU A 113 2.97 12.62 7.10
CA GLU A 113 4.24 13.28 7.25
C GLU A 113 5.05 12.98 6.02
N LYS A 114 5.54 14.02 5.38
CA LYS A 114 6.29 13.81 4.16
C LYS A 114 7.67 13.28 4.49
N THR A 115 8.07 12.22 3.84
CA THR A 115 9.40 11.71 4.02
C THR A 115 10.16 11.96 2.73
N GLY A 116 11.26 11.36 2.64
CA GLY A 116 11.86 11.56 1.50
C GLY A 116 13.06 12.20 1.55
N ALA A 117 13.62 11.79 1.56
CA ALA A 117 14.69 12.16 1.64
C ALA A 117 15.11 13.30 1.21
N THR A 118 14.85 13.63 0.58
CA THR A 118 15.29 14.66 0.10
C THR A 118 15.23 15.75 0.71
N LYS A 119 15.06 16.13 1.09
CA LYS A 119 15.12 17.14 1.50
C LYS A 119 14.50 18.03 1.81
N PRO A 120 14.66 18.59 2.41
CA PRO A 120 14.08 19.50 3.00
C PRO A 120 13.81 20.60 2.21
N LYS A 121 12.87 20.97 2.07
CA LYS A 121 12.60 21.91 1.41
C LYS A 121 12.27 22.96 2.15
N LYS A 122 12.49 24.04 2.02
CA LYS A 122 12.16 25.03 2.71
C LYS A 122 10.84 25.33 2.52
N PRO A 123 10.08 25.51 3.41
CA PRO A 123 8.72 25.82 3.34
C PRO A 123 8.49 26.95 2.44
N ALA A 124 9.30 27.81 2.41
CA ALA A 124 9.10 28.96 1.62
C ALA A 124 8.99 28.63 0.17
N ASP A 125 9.52 27.55 -0.20
CA ASP A 125 9.46 27.18 -1.58
C ASP A 125 8.22 26.47 -1.93
N ASP A 126 7.39 26.18 -1.00
CA ASP A 126 6.20 25.41 -1.26
C ASP A 126 5.05 26.37 -1.44
N PRO A 127 4.51 26.50 -2.58
CA PRO A 127 3.43 27.42 -2.84
C PRO A 127 2.23 27.19 -1.97
N TRP A 128 2.06 25.97 -1.53
CA TRP A 128 0.93 25.67 -0.70
C TRP A 128 1.17 26.03 0.73
N ASN A 129 2.38 26.14 1.12
CA ASN A 129 2.70 26.46 2.45
C ASN A 129 3.24 27.79 2.53
N ALA A 130 3.30 28.40 1.53
CA ALA A 130 3.91 29.59 1.56
C ALA A 130 3.33 30.48 2.37
N ALA A 131 3.32 30.86 2.90
CA ALA A 131 2.88 31.70 3.62
C ALA A 131 2.39 32.51 3.85
N PRO A 132 2.20 32.47 4.21
CA PRO A 132 1.48 33.10 4.59
C PRO A 132 1.87 34.22 4.93
N ALA A 133 2.45 34.16 5.17
CA ALA A 133 2.87 35.09 5.57
C ALA A 133 2.53 36.13 4.98
N ASP A 134 2.61 36.26 4.47
CA ASP A 134 2.41 37.25 3.86
C ASP A 134 1.33 37.61 3.76
N ASP A 135 0.82 37.09 3.94
CA ASP A 135 -0.27 37.33 3.86
C ASP A 135 -0.57 38.38 4.36
N THR A 136 -0.12 38.56 4.88
CA THR A 136 -0.24 39.50 5.51
C THR A 136 -0.72 40.41 4.67
N GLU A 137 -0.47 40.55 3.85
CA GLU A 137 -0.86 41.37 3.12
C GLU A 137 -1.77 41.00 2.35
N ALA A 138 -2.07 40.15 2.38
CA ALA A 138 -2.95 39.69 1.68
C ALA A 138 -3.98 40.40 1.80
N PRO A 139 -4.24 41.05 1.23
CA PRO A 139 -5.17 41.81 1.41
C PRO A 139 -6.28 41.26 0.94
N PHE A 140 -6.68 40.82 0.75
CA PHE A 140 -7.80 40.40 0.34
C PHE A 140 -8.35 39.92 1.23
#